data_4cee3fd080a1c538dd7542319327d21a
#
_entry.id   4cee3fd080a1c538dd7542319327d21a
#
_cell.length_a   1.000
_cell.length_b   1.000
_cell.length_c   1.000
_cell.angle_alpha   90.00
_cell.angle_beta   90.00
_cell.angle_gamma   90.00
#
_symmetry.space_group_name_H-M   'P 1'
#
loop_
_entity.id
_entity.type
_entity.pdbx_description
1 polymer ?
#
loop_
_entity_poly.entity_id
_entity_poly.type
_entity_poly.pdbx_seq_one_letter_code
_entity_poly.pdbx_strand_id
1 'polypeptide(L)'
;MIRALFSTLAALTLLATPAVAQQRAVAVTFDDLPYQAADAILCDPEASMALTTRFVDMLRPLDTKAAVFINEGKVCEEHRAELLPRILNVWLDAGLELGNHTFSHINVHRTTAEAWLADVDQGAVITRQVLAARGQRLHWFRHPYLFTGDSPEKKAAMAAGLAERGYDVAPVTIDNNDWMFAAVYRQAEAAGDEALKTRIGEAYVAHMITVLDHFEPYSAELTGGREPAQVLLLHANSLNQDWYPQIHALYLARGYRFVSLGEALRDPIYAHADDYVRANGISWLHRWTSTEGRPIRWEPEPPKWITDAYAAL
;
A
#
# COMPACT_ATOMS: atom_id res chain seq x y z
N MET A 1 54.33 61.64 20.04
CA MET A 1 52.89 61.39 20.08
C MET A 1 52.61 60.17 19.20
N ILE A 2 52.47 59.02 19.79
CA ILE A 2 52.22 57.73 19.09
C ILE A 2 50.75 57.36 19.33
N ARG A 3 49.95 57.35 18.27
CA ARG A 3 48.54 56.89 18.30
C ARG A 3 48.50 55.39 18.07
N ALA A 4 48.06 54.62 19.08
CA ALA A 4 47.76 53.20 18.97
C ALA A 4 46.37 53.00 18.33
N LEU A 5 46.33 52.35 17.18
CA LEU A 5 45.08 51.84 16.60
C LEU A 5 44.72 50.48 17.26
N PHE A 6 43.57 50.42 17.95
CA PHE A 6 42.97 49.21 18.39
C PHE A 6 42.05 48.69 17.27
N SER A 7 42.41 47.55 16.67
CA SER A 7 41.55 46.81 15.76
C SER A 7 40.71 45.84 16.58
N THR A 8 39.40 46.07 16.66
CA THR A 8 38.44 45.13 17.25
C THR A 8 38.07 44.07 16.21
N LEU A 9 38.49 42.81 16.48
CA LEU A 9 38.09 41.65 15.69
C LEU A 9 36.71 41.19 16.18
N ALA A 10 35.66 41.40 15.39
CA ALA A 10 34.32 40.86 15.67
C ALA A 10 34.29 39.35 15.27
N ALA A 11 34.24 38.49 16.24
CA ALA A 11 34.03 37.07 16.02
C ALA A 11 32.56 36.79 15.66
N LEU A 12 32.28 36.42 14.41
CA LEU A 12 30.97 35.99 13.96
C LEU A 12 30.78 34.54 14.41
N THR A 13 30.05 34.32 15.49
CA THR A 13 29.60 32.96 15.90
C THR A 13 28.45 32.55 14.99
N LEU A 14 28.72 31.64 14.03
CA LEU A 14 27.68 30.92 13.31
C LEU A 14 26.95 29.98 14.29
N LEU A 15 25.77 30.37 14.70
CA LEU A 15 24.84 29.46 15.37
C LEU A 15 24.38 28.42 14.35
N ALA A 16 24.94 27.19 14.41
CA ALA A 16 24.41 26.04 13.68
C ALA A 16 23.02 25.74 14.25
N THR A 17 21.97 26.08 13.52
CA THR A 17 20.62 25.56 13.81
C THR A 17 20.68 24.04 13.74
N PRO A 18 20.22 23.30 14.78
CA PRO A 18 20.13 21.86 14.68
C PRO A 18 19.24 21.52 13.49
N ALA A 19 19.75 20.75 12.53
CA ALA A 19 18.93 20.17 11.48
C ALA A 19 17.88 19.31 12.17
N VAL A 20 16.62 19.74 12.15
CA VAL A 20 15.51 18.89 12.59
C VAL A 20 15.55 17.69 11.67
N ALA A 21 15.92 16.52 12.20
CA ALA A 21 15.90 15.29 11.44
C ALA A 21 14.49 15.16 10.85
N GLN A 22 14.40 15.07 9.53
CA GLN A 22 13.12 14.94 8.84
C GLN A 22 12.46 13.66 9.36
N GLN A 23 11.30 13.81 9.99
CA GLN A 23 10.57 12.67 10.55
C GLN A 23 10.08 11.80 9.41
N ARG A 24 10.47 10.52 9.42
CA ARG A 24 10.02 9.52 8.43
C ARG A 24 8.51 9.42 8.44
N ALA A 25 7.90 9.25 7.27
CA ALA A 25 6.45 9.12 7.13
C ALA A 25 6.09 7.91 6.29
N VAL A 26 5.03 7.21 6.66
CA VAL A 26 4.48 6.08 5.90
C VAL A 26 2.96 6.16 5.86
N ALA A 27 2.39 6.04 4.66
CA ALA A 27 0.98 5.76 4.45
C ALA A 27 0.82 4.24 4.28
N VAL A 28 -0.06 3.65 5.06
CA VAL A 28 -0.39 2.22 4.96
C VAL A 28 -1.57 2.04 4.02
N THR A 29 -1.48 1.07 3.14
CA THR A 29 -2.58 0.71 2.24
C THR A 29 -2.86 -0.78 2.32
N PHE A 30 -4.17 -1.15 2.32
CA PHE A 30 -4.60 -2.53 2.27
C PHE A 30 -5.39 -2.76 0.98
N ASP A 31 -4.93 -3.67 0.16
CA ASP A 31 -5.58 -4.06 -1.07
C ASP A 31 -6.51 -5.28 -0.83
N ASP A 32 -7.34 -5.59 -1.81
CA ASP A 32 -8.15 -6.79 -1.89
C ASP A 32 -9.34 -6.89 -0.91
N LEU A 33 -9.92 -5.73 -0.51
CA LEU A 33 -11.14 -5.75 0.28
C LEU A 33 -12.32 -6.42 -0.49
N PRO A 34 -13.28 -7.03 0.23
CA PRO A 34 -13.43 -7.04 1.69
C PRO A 34 -12.38 -7.82 2.46
N TYR A 35 -11.82 -8.91 1.88
CA TYR A 35 -10.81 -9.74 2.53
C TYR A 35 -10.20 -10.76 1.56
N GLN A 36 -8.96 -11.16 1.75
CA GLN A 36 -8.36 -12.29 1.06
C GLN A 36 -8.72 -13.60 1.78
N ALA A 37 -9.91 -14.11 1.54
CA ALA A 37 -10.42 -15.37 2.06
C ALA A 37 -11.01 -16.23 0.93
N ALA A 38 -11.40 -17.46 1.26
CA ALA A 38 -12.13 -18.33 0.32
C ALA A 38 -13.50 -17.72 -0.02
N ASP A 39 -13.95 -17.91 -1.27
CA ASP A 39 -15.24 -17.38 -1.76
C ASP A 39 -16.41 -17.78 -0.87
N ALA A 40 -16.41 -19.01 -0.37
CA ALA A 40 -17.46 -19.50 0.53
C ALA A 40 -17.61 -18.66 1.82
N ILE A 41 -16.51 -18.06 2.31
CA ILE A 41 -16.52 -17.17 3.48
C ILE A 41 -17.03 -15.78 3.07
N LEU A 42 -16.59 -15.27 1.91
CA LEU A 42 -17.01 -13.97 1.40
C LEU A 42 -18.48 -13.97 0.94
N CYS A 43 -19.03 -15.14 0.65
CA CYS A 43 -20.44 -15.35 0.33
C CYS A 43 -21.34 -15.54 1.57
N ASP A 44 -20.76 -15.76 2.74
CA ASP A 44 -21.49 -15.80 4.01
C ASP A 44 -21.50 -14.40 4.63
N PRO A 45 -22.68 -13.73 4.73
CA PRO A 45 -22.76 -12.37 5.25
C PRO A 45 -22.27 -12.21 6.70
N GLU A 46 -22.51 -13.22 7.55
CA GLU A 46 -22.08 -13.15 8.96
C GLU A 46 -20.57 -13.37 9.10
N ALA A 47 -20.03 -14.35 8.39
CA ALA A 47 -18.59 -14.63 8.37
C ALA A 47 -17.80 -13.44 7.79
N SER A 48 -18.26 -12.86 6.65
CA SER A 48 -17.63 -11.73 6.02
C SER A 48 -17.65 -10.47 6.90
N MET A 49 -18.77 -10.19 7.57
CA MET A 49 -18.86 -9.09 8.55
C MET A 49 -17.96 -9.33 9.75
N ALA A 50 -17.89 -10.56 10.26
CA ALA A 50 -17.03 -10.90 11.39
C ALA A 50 -15.55 -10.70 11.07
N LEU A 51 -15.09 -11.10 9.87
CA LEU A 51 -13.72 -10.86 9.40
C LEU A 51 -13.42 -9.37 9.29
N THR A 52 -14.32 -8.61 8.64
CA THR A 52 -14.18 -7.17 8.49
C THR A 52 -14.08 -6.47 9.85
N THR A 53 -15.00 -6.79 10.77
CA THR A 53 -15.04 -6.17 12.10
C THR A 53 -13.75 -6.47 12.87
N ARG A 54 -13.29 -7.72 12.91
CA ARG A 54 -12.04 -8.09 13.60
C ARG A 54 -10.83 -7.38 13.03
N PHE A 55 -10.75 -7.24 11.70
CA PHE A 55 -9.63 -6.54 11.07
C PHE A 55 -9.62 -5.05 11.44
N VAL A 56 -10.77 -4.40 11.36
CA VAL A 56 -10.91 -2.98 11.73
C VAL A 56 -10.68 -2.76 13.22
N ASP A 57 -11.18 -3.65 14.10
CA ASP A 57 -10.95 -3.56 15.55
C ASP A 57 -9.47 -3.72 15.91
N MET A 58 -8.69 -4.49 15.15
CA MET A 58 -7.24 -4.57 15.28
C MET A 58 -6.56 -3.22 14.92
N LEU A 59 -7.05 -2.52 13.90
CA LEU A 59 -6.49 -1.23 13.45
C LEU A 59 -6.82 -0.07 14.40
N ARG A 60 -7.99 -0.05 15.02
CA ARG A 60 -8.49 1.06 15.85
C ARG A 60 -7.51 1.58 16.92
N PRO A 61 -6.86 0.71 17.72
CA PRO A 61 -5.93 1.19 18.77
C PRO A 61 -4.59 1.69 18.22
N LEU A 62 -4.29 1.45 16.93
CA LEU A 62 -2.99 1.74 16.33
C LEU A 62 -2.93 3.12 15.68
N ASP A 63 -4.04 3.88 15.62
CA ASP A 63 -4.15 5.17 14.91
C ASP A 63 -3.58 5.10 13.47
N THR A 64 -3.77 3.96 12.82
CA THR A 64 -3.34 3.75 11.44
C THR A 64 -4.29 4.46 10.48
N LYS A 65 -3.80 5.52 9.83
CA LYS A 65 -4.54 6.26 8.78
C LYS A 65 -4.39 5.54 7.45
N ALA A 66 -5.10 4.42 7.28
CA ALA A 66 -4.96 3.61 6.08
C ALA A 66 -5.96 4.01 4.98
N ALA A 67 -5.53 3.83 3.73
CA ALA A 67 -6.42 3.74 2.57
C ALA A 67 -6.60 2.27 2.19
N VAL A 68 -7.84 1.87 1.88
CA VAL A 68 -8.18 0.48 1.59
C VAL A 68 -8.83 0.36 0.21
N PHE A 69 -8.41 -0.61 -0.58
CA PHE A 69 -8.79 -0.74 -1.98
C PHE A 69 -9.68 -1.97 -2.21
N ILE A 70 -10.84 -1.72 -2.85
CA ILE A 70 -11.99 -2.62 -2.86
C ILE A 70 -12.16 -3.26 -4.23
N ASN A 71 -12.38 -4.58 -4.25
CA ASN A 71 -12.95 -5.31 -5.37
C ASN A 71 -14.42 -5.63 -5.06
N GLU A 72 -15.36 -4.85 -5.57
CA GLU A 72 -16.78 -5.08 -5.28
C GLU A 72 -17.26 -6.46 -5.71
N GLY A 73 -16.63 -7.05 -6.73
CA GLY A 73 -16.94 -8.38 -7.25
C GLY A 73 -16.60 -9.54 -6.33
N LYS A 74 -15.77 -9.34 -5.30
CA LYS A 74 -15.45 -10.40 -4.32
C LYS A 74 -16.61 -10.78 -3.41
N VAL A 75 -17.56 -9.88 -3.18
CA VAL A 75 -18.82 -10.21 -2.48
C VAL A 75 -19.76 -10.88 -3.46
N CYS A 76 -20.34 -12.02 -3.08
CA CYS A 76 -21.27 -12.77 -3.92
C CYS A 76 -22.44 -11.91 -4.37
N GLU A 77 -22.88 -12.12 -5.62
CA GLU A 77 -23.88 -11.29 -6.27
C GLU A 77 -25.18 -11.21 -5.48
N GLU A 78 -25.65 -12.34 -4.96
CA GLU A 78 -26.88 -12.44 -4.18
C GLU A 78 -26.89 -11.60 -2.89
N HIS A 79 -25.73 -11.31 -2.32
CA HIS A 79 -25.61 -10.53 -1.07
C HIS A 79 -24.95 -9.17 -1.26
N ARG A 80 -24.34 -8.90 -2.41
CA ARG A 80 -23.50 -7.71 -2.63
C ARG A 80 -24.23 -6.41 -2.33
N ALA A 81 -25.45 -6.27 -2.80
CA ALA A 81 -26.21 -5.03 -2.64
C ALA A 81 -26.50 -4.66 -1.17
N GLU A 82 -26.62 -5.65 -0.29
CA GLU A 82 -26.92 -5.46 1.13
C GLU A 82 -25.66 -5.53 2.00
N LEU A 83 -24.76 -6.48 1.70
CA LEU A 83 -23.59 -6.78 2.53
C LEU A 83 -22.47 -5.75 2.31
N LEU A 84 -22.14 -5.42 1.07
CA LEU A 84 -21.00 -4.56 0.77
C LEU A 84 -21.14 -3.16 1.39
N PRO A 85 -22.29 -2.47 1.35
CA PRO A 85 -22.47 -1.20 2.07
C PRO A 85 -22.21 -1.31 3.58
N ARG A 86 -22.59 -2.42 4.20
CA ARG A 86 -22.35 -2.66 5.64
C ARG A 86 -20.85 -2.81 5.92
N ILE A 87 -20.14 -3.59 5.11
CA ILE A 87 -18.69 -3.76 5.17
C ILE A 87 -17.99 -2.40 5.03
N LEU A 88 -18.32 -1.64 3.98
CA LEU A 88 -17.67 -0.36 3.70
C LEU A 88 -17.90 0.65 4.85
N ASN A 89 -19.08 0.64 5.46
CA ASN A 89 -19.36 1.50 6.60
C ASN A 89 -18.51 1.16 7.83
N VAL A 90 -18.17 -0.11 8.08
CA VAL A 90 -17.26 -0.48 9.18
C VAL A 90 -15.88 0.17 9.01
N TRP A 91 -15.34 0.17 7.78
CA TRP A 91 -14.07 0.82 7.47
C TRP A 91 -14.16 2.35 7.61
N LEU A 92 -15.21 2.96 7.06
CA LEU A 92 -15.40 4.42 7.12
C LEU A 92 -15.65 4.92 8.55
N ASP A 93 -16.37 4.15 9.38
CA ASP A 93 -16.62 4.49 10.79
C ASP A 93 -15.35 4.41 11.65
N ALA A 94 -14.33 3.72 11.16
CA ALA A 94 -12.99 3.70 11.75
C ALA A 94 -12.09 4.85 11.22
N GLY A 95 -12.61 5.72 10.35
CA GLY A 95 -11.86 6.85 9.80
C GLY A 95 -10.89 6.49 8.67
N LEU A 96 -11.07 5.32 8.04
CA LEU A 96 -10.22 4.85 6.94
C LEU A 96 -10.75 5.34 5.59
N GLU A 97 -9.85 5.53 4.63
CA GLU A 97 -10.18 5.99 3.28
C GLU A 97 -10.46 4.80 2.35
N LEU A 98 -11.43 4.95 1.43
CA LEU A 98 -11.76 3.92 0.45
C LEU A 98 -11.22 4.28 -0.93
N GLY A 99 -10.70 3.27 -1.64
CA GLY A 99 -10.24 3.35 -3.02
C GLY A 99 -10.81 2.22 -3.87
N ASN A 100 -10.79 2.38 -5.19
CA ASN A 100 -11.21 1.39 -6.17
C ASN A 100 -10.02 0.49 -6.56
N HIS A 101 -10.26 -0.84 -6.60
CA HIS A 101 -9.27 -1.83 -7.04
C HIS A 101 -9.80 -2.68 -8.22
N THR A 102 -10.67 -2.10 -9.05
CA THR A 102 -11.49 -2.76 -10.07
C THR A 102 -12.56 -3.69 -9.48
N PHE A 103 -13.49 -4.16 -10.30
CA PHE A 103 -14.54 -5.06 -9.86
C PHE A 103 -14.01 -6.46 -9.56
N SER A 104 -13.30 -7.05 -10.55
CA SER A 104 -12.92 -8.46 -10.56
C SER A 104 -11.44 -8.71 -10.27
N HIS A 105 -10.67 -7.68 -9.86
CA HIS A 105 -9.21 -7.75 -9.79
C HIS A 105 -8.59 -8.17 -11.15
N ILE A 106 -9.13 -7.61 -12.24
CA ILE A 106 -8.81 -8.01 -13.61
C ILE A 106 -7.35 -7.76 -13.97
N ASN A 107 -6.74 -8.78 -14.61
CA ASN A 107 -5.38 -8.64 -15.13
C ASN A 107 -5.40 -7.90 -16.47
N VAL A 108 -4.91 -6.65 -16.48
CA VAL A 108 -4.89 -5.78 -17.66
C VAL A 108 -4.10 -6.35 -18.83
N HIS A 109 -3.11 -7.23 -18.60
CA HIS A 109 -2.35 -7.86 -19.68
C HIS A 109 -3.14 -8.92 -20.45
N ARG A 110 -4.31 -9.32 -19.95
CA ARG A 110 -5.21 -10.32 -20.56
C ARG A 110 -6.47 -9.71 -21.15
N THR A 111 -6.54 -8.37 -21.20
CA THR A 111 -7.73 -7.64 -21.69
C THR A 111 -7.34 -6.34 -22.42
N THR A 112 -8.31 -5.68 -23.04
CA THR A 112 -8.10 -4.34 -23.62
C THR A 112 -8.22 -3.25 -22.55
N ALA A 113 -7.73 -2.04 -22.86
CA ALA A 113 -7.86 -0.90 -21.96
C ALA A 113 -9.34 -0.55 -21.71
N GLU A 114 -10.20 -0.65 -22.74
CA GLU A 114 -11.63 -0.37 -22.63
C GLU A 114 -12.34 -1.36 -21.71
N ALA A 115 -12.08 -2.66 -21.87
CA ALA A 115 -12.67 -3.69 -21.00
C ALA A 115 -12.17 -3.57 -19.56
N TRP A 116 -10.89 -3.20 -19.38
CA TRP A 116 -10.34 -2.93 -18.05
C TRP A 116 -10.99 -1.70 -17.42
N LEU A 117 -11.20 -0.59 -18.17
CA LEU A 117 -11.91 0.60 -17.68
C LEU A 117 -13.38 0.32 -17.36
N ALA A 118 -14.02 -0.57 -18.10
CA ALA A 118 -15.38 -1.03 -17.77
C ALA A 118 -15.42 -1.78 -16.42
N ASP A 119 -14.40 -2.60 -16.13
CA ASP A 119 -14.26 -3.27 -14.83
C ASP A 119 -13.95 -2.27 -13.69
N VAL A 120 -13.21 -1.18 -13.97
CA VAL A 120 -13.03 -0.05 -13.04
C VAL A 120 -14.37 0.61 -12.72
N ASP A 121 -15.20 0.88 -13.73
CA ASP A 121 -16.53 1.51 -13.53
C ASP A 121 -17.47 0.60 -12.73
N GLN A 122 -17.48 -0.69 -13.04
CA GLN A 122 -18.27 -1.68 -12.32
C GLN A 122 -17.85 -1.79 -10.84
N GLY A 123 -16.54 -1.74 -10.56
CA GLY A 123 -15.96 -1.81 -9.21
C GLY A 123 -16.13 -0.55 -8.36
N ALA A 124 -16.90 0.43 -8.84
CA ALA A 124 -17.14 1.70 -8.15
C ALA A 124 -18.61 1.96 -7.79
N VAL A 125 -19.52 1.10 -8.20
CA VAL A 125 -20.97 1.40 -8.16
C VAL A 125 -21.45 1.58 -6.72
N ILE A 126 -21.20 0.60 -5.87
CA ILE A 126 -21.67 0.62 -4.48
C ILE A 126 -20.79 1.55 -3.63
N THR A 127 -19.49 1.52 -3.83
CA THR A 127 -18.55 2.36 -3.07
C THR A 127 -18.84 3.85 -3.28
N ARG A 128 -19.15 4.28 -4.52
CA ARG A 128 -19.56 5.67 -4.79
C ARG A 128 -20.85 6.05 -4.07
N GLN A 129 -21.85 5.16 -4.02
CA GLN A 129 -23.11 5.40 -3.32
C GLN A 129 -22.89 5.58 -1.81
N VAL A 130 -22.10 4.69 -1.21
CA VAL A 130 -21.79 4.74 0.24
C VAL A 130 -21.05 6.01 0.59
N LEU A 131 -20.03 6.39 -0.20
CA LEU A 131 -19.26 7.61 0.03
C LEU A 131 -20.10 8.87 -0.20
N ALA A 132 -20.93 8.91 -1.26
CA ALA A 132 -21.83 10.04 -1.54
C ALA A 132 -22.84 10.28 -0.41
N ALA A 133 -23.38 9.22 0.22
CA ALA A 133 -24.26 9.32 1.38
C ALA A 133 -23.57 9.98 2.60
N ARG A 134 -22.22 10.00 2.63
CA ARG A 134 -21.41 10.66 3.65
C ARG A 134 -20.81 12.00 3.20
N GLY A 135 -21.19 12.52 2.03
CA GLY A 135 -20.64 13.74 1.45
C GLY A 135 -19.18 13.59 1.00
N GLN A 136 -18.72 12.37 0.78
CA GLN A 136 -17.37 12.01 0.35
C GLN A 136 -17.38 11.58 -1.13
N ARG A 137 -16.19 11.53 -1.74
CA ARG A 137 -16.00 11.12 -3.14
C ARG A 137 -14.98 9.99 -3.21
N LEU A 138 -15.28 8.98 -4.06
CA LEU A 138 -14.30 7.97 -4.44
C LEU A 138 -13.32 8.59 -5.45
N HIS A 139 -12.06 8.74 -5.04
CA HIS A 139 -11.03 9.32 -5.89
C HIS A 139 -9.72 8.52 -5.89
N TRP A 140 -9.49 7.63 -4.93
CA TRP A 140 -8.32 6.77 -4.94
C TRP A 140 -8.52 5.56 -5.84
N PHE A 141 -7.46 5.23 -6.61
CA PHE A 141 -7.40 4.04 -7.43
C PHE A 141 -6.08 3.30 -7.23
N ARG A 142 -6.13 1.97 -7.08
CA ARG A 142 -4.96 1.10 -7.06
C ARG A 142 -5.04 0.10 -8.22
N HIS A 143 -3.96 0.01 -8.98
CA HIS A 143 -3.83 -0.97 -10.05
C HIS A 143 -3.71 -2.39 -9.50
N PRO A 144 -4.59 -3.35 -9.89
CA PRO A 144 -4.36 -4.76 -9.61
C PRO A 144 -2.98 -5.22 -10.09
N TYR A 145 -2.29 -6.04 -9.27
CA TYR A 145 -0.93 -6.52 -9.51
C TYR A 145 0.10 -5.39 -9.72
N LEU A 146 -0.19 -4.15 -9.40
CA LEU A 146 0.59 -2.96 -9.75
C LEU A 146 0.84 -2.81 -11.27
N PHE A 147 0.03 -3.41 -12.11
CA PHE A 147 0.16 -3.39 -13.56
C PHE A 147 -0.44 -2.11 -14.15
N THR A 148 0.38 -1.31 -14.84
CA THR A 148 -0.03 -0.04 -15.46
C THR A 148 -0.10 -0.11 -16.98
N GLY A 149 -0.01 -1.31 -17.56
CA GLY A 149 0.00 -1.56 -19.00
C GLY A 149 1.35 -2.09 -19.49
N ASP A 150 1.28 -2.92 -20.54
CA ASP A 150 2.40 -3.63 -21.16
C ASP A 150 2.84 -3.01 -22.49
N SER A 151 2.18 -1.93 -22.92
CA SER A 151 2.59 -1.06 -24.03
C SER A 151 2.38 0.41 -23.68
N PRO A 152 3.11 1.34 -24.34
CA PRO A 152 2.92 2.78 -24.12
C PRO A 152 1.48 3.23 -24.40
N GLU A 153 0.85 2.70 -25.45
CA GLU A 153 -0.51 3.04 -25.85
C GLU A 153 -1.53 2.59 -24.80
N LYS A 154 -1.40 1.34 -24.31
CA LYS A 154 -2.28 0.81 -23.26
C LYS A 154 -2.12 1.58 -21.96
N LYS A 155 -0.87 1.86 -21.54
CA LYS A 155 -0.58 2.66 -20.34
C LYS A 155 -1.20 4.05 -20.45
N ALA A 156 -1.05 4.73 -21.59
CA ALA A 156 -1.61 6.05 -21.83
C ALA A 156 -3.15 6.03 -21.81
N ALA A 157 -3.78 5.03 -22.45
CA ALA A 157 -5.23 4.88 -22.47
C ALA A 157 -5.81 4.63 -21.06
N MET A 158 -5.15 3.79 -20.25
CA MET A 158 -5.53 3.54 -18.87
C MET A 158 -5.40 4.79 -18.01
N ALA A 159 -4.28 5.51 -18.12
CA ALA A 159 -4.04 6.72 -17.34
C ALA A 159 -5.06 7.83 -17.70
N ALA A 160 -5.33 8.05 -18.98
CA ALA A 160 -6.33 8.99 -19.46
C ALA A 160 -7.73 8.60 -18.95
N GLY A 161 -8.11 7.34 -19.10
CA GLY A 161 -9.42 6.84 -18.64
C GLY A 161 -9.63 6.93 -17.13
N LEU A 162 -8.59 6.74 -16.31
CA LEU A 162 -8.65 6.98 -14.86
C LEU A 162 -8.80 8.47 -14.54
N ALA A 163 -8.04 9.34 -15.21
CA ALA A 163 -8.12 10.79 -15.02
C ALA A 163 -9.50 11.34 -15.39
N GLU A 164 -10.10 10.89 -16.51
CA GLU A 164 -11.47 11.24 -16.93
C GLU A 164 -12.53 10.88 -15.87
N ARG A 165 -12.29 9.80 -15.12
CA ARG A 165 -13.14 9.34 -14.00
C ARG A 165 -12.85 10.03 -12.67
N GLY A 166 -11.87 10.93 -12.65
CA GLY A 166 -11.45 11.70 -11.49
C GLY A 166 -10.71 10.87 -10.43
N TYR A 167 -9.98 9.84 -10.86
CA TYR A 167 -9.15 9.05 -9.99
C TYR A 167 -7.73 9.60 -9.87
N ASP A 168 -7.22 9.58 -8.65
CA ASP A 168 -5.81 9.73 -8.30
C ASP A 168 -5.22 8.33 -8.06
N VAL A 169 -4.18 7.97 -8.81
CA VAL A 169 -3.52 6.67 -8.65
C VAL A 169 -2.71 6.64 -7.36
N ALA A 170 -2.91 5.59 -6.57
CA ALA A 170 -2.15 5.30 -5.36
C ALA A 170 -0.91 4.45 -5.72
N PRO A 171 0.29 5.04 -5.79
CA PRO A 171 1.52 4.29 -6.04
C PRO A 171 1.92 3.47 -4.81
N VAL A 172 2.83 2.50 -5.00
CA VAL A 172 3.46 1.72 -3.93
C VAL A 172 4.95 1.96 -3.95
N THR A 173 5.53 2.34 -2.83
CA THR A 173 6.99 2.44 -2.69
C THR A 173 7.60 1.27 -1.94
N ILE A 174 6.87 0.69 -0.99
CA ILE A 174 7.30 -0.50 -0.25
C ILE A 174 6.34 -1.65 -0.56
N ASP A 175 6.78 -2.59 -1.38
CA ASP A 175 6.19 -3.91 -1.60
C ASP A 175 6.96 -4.94 -0.77
N ASN A 176 6.31 -6.00 -0.28
CA ASN A 176 6.92 -6.89 0.71
C ASN A 176 6.50 -8.36 0.56
N ASN A 177 5.76 -8.69 -0.50
CA ASN A 177 5.27 -10.05 -0.77
C ASN A 177 4.40 -10.66 0.37
N ASP A 178 3.69 -9.86 1.17
CA ASP A 178 2.81 -10.35 2.25
C ASP A 178 1.78 -11.37 1.77
N TRP A 179 1.30 -11.22 0.52
CA TRP A 179 0.35 -12.13 -0.13
C TRP A 179 0.87 -13.57 -0.21
N MET A 180 2.19 -13.76 -0.38
CA MET A 180 2.82 -15.09 -0.43
C MET A 180 2.82 -15.72 0.96
N PHE A 181 3.24 -14.96 1.99
CA PHE A 181 3.16 -15.41 3.39
C PHE A 181 1.72 -15.70 3.78
N ALA A 182 0.77 -14.83 3.41
CA ALA A 182 -0.65 -14.99 3.71
C ALA A 182 -1.24 -16.25 3.08
N ALA A 183 -0.82 -16.63 1.87
CA ALA A 183 -1.27 -17.87 1.25
C ALA A 183 -0.84 -19.10 2.06
N VAL A 184 0.44 -19.17 2.48
CA VAL A 184 0.96 -20.24 3.34
C VAL A 184 0.33 -20.20 4.74
N TYR A 185 0.07 -19.01 5.28
CA TYR A 185 -0.58 -18.81 6.58
C TYR A 185 -2.01 -19.37 6.60
N ARG A 186 -2.80 -19.12 5.54
CA ARG A 186 -4.15 -19.70 5.40
C ARG A 186 -4.15 -21.22 5.35
N GLN A 187 -3.12 -21.84 4.77
CA GLN A 187 -3.00 -23.31 4.79
C GLN A 187 -2.76 -23.83 6.20
N ALA A 188 -1.88 -23.18 6.97
CA ALA A 188 -1.63 -23.52 8.36
C ALA A 188 -2.89 -23.31 9.22
N GLU A 189 -3.63 -22.20 8.98
CA GLU A 189 -4.90 -21.90 9.64
C GLU A 189 -5.96 -22.98 9.35
N ALA A 190 -6.13 -23.38 8.11
CA ALA A 190 -7.07 -24.44 7.71
C ALA A 190 -6.71 -25.81 8.29
N ALA A 191 -5.42 -26.06 8.52
CA ALA A 191 -4.92 -27.27 9.18
C ALA A 191 -4.98 -27.22 10.72
N GLY A 192 -5.28 -26.07 11.32
CA GLY A 192 -5.21 -25.85 12.76
C GLY A 192 -3.79 -25.91 13.33
N ASP A 193 -2.76 -25.65 12.49
CA ASP A 193 -1.35 -25.68 12.90
C ASP A 193 -0.91 -24.31 13.44
N GLU A 194 -1.21 -24.08 14.70
CA GLU A 194 -0.85 -22.82 15.40
C GLU A 194 0.67 -22.62 15.51
N ALA A 195 1.46 -23.70 15.59
CA ALA A 195 2.91 -23.61 15.64
C ALA A 195 3.47 -23.10 14.30
N LEU A 196 2.95 -23.61 13.20
CA LEU A 196 3.33 -23.15 11.86
C LEU A 196 2.85 -21.72 11.61
N LYS A 197 1.63 -21.35 12.00
CA LYS A 197 1.12 -19.95 11.94
C LYS A 197 2.07 -18.98 12.65
N THR A 198 2.47 -19.30 13.88
CA THR A 198 3.42 -18.48 14.65
C THR A 198 4.75 -18.33 13.91
N ARG A 199 5.32 -19.44 13.42
CA ARG A 199 6.57 -19.44 12.67
C ARG A 199 6.50 -18.59 11.39
N ILE A 200 5.37 -18.64 10.66
CA ILE A 200 5.15 -17.84 9.45
C ILE A 200 5.10 -16.36 9.82
N GLY A 201 4.37 -15.99 10.85
CA GLY A 201 4.25 -14.60 11.30
C GLY A 201 5.58 -14.00 11.78
N GLU A 202 6.37 -14.75 12.54
CA GLU A 202 7.73 -14.33 12.94
C GLU A 202 8.62 -14.14 11.72
N ALA A 203 8.56 -15.04 10.73
CA ALA A 203 9.31 -14.93 9.49
C ALA A 203 8.85 -13.72 8.65
N TYR A 204 7.56 -13.40 8.65
CA TYR A 204 6.99 -12.23 7.99
C TYR A 204 7.51 -10.92 8.61
N VAL A 205 7.52 -10.80 9.95
CA VAL A 205 8.10 -9.63 10.63
C VAL A 205 9.60 -9.50 10.35
N ALA A 206 10.34 -10.61 10.38
CA ALA A 206 11.77 -10.61 10.05
C ALA A 206 12.02 -10.21 8.59
N HIS A 207 11.17 -10.67 7.66
CA HIS A 207 11.24 -10.27 6.25
C HIS A 207 10.96 -8.78 6.09
N MET A 208 9.97 -8.22 6.79
CA MET A 208 9.69 -6.78 6.75
C MET A 208 10.88 -5.93 7.20
N ILE A 209 11.68 -6.40 8.18
CA ILE A 209 12.94 -5.73 8.56
C ILE A 209 13.89 -5.67 7.36
N THR A 210 14.08 -6.79 6.67
CA THR A 210 14.96 -6.89 5.49
C THR A 210 14.46 -6.01 4.33
N VAL A 211 13.15 -5.95 4.14
CA VAL A 211 12.50 -5.09 3.14
C VAL A 211 12.77 -3.61 3.44
N LEU A 212 12.63 -3.18 4.70
CA LEU A 212 12.93 -1.80 5.10
C LEU A 212 14.42 -1.47 4.95
N ASP A 213 15.31 -2.41 5.31
CA ASP A 213 16.77 -2.24 5.13
C ASP A 213 17.17 -2.09 3.66
N HIS A 214 16.34 -2.60 2.73
CA HIS A 214 16.50 -2.41 1.29
C HIS A 214 15.92 -1.08 0.80
N PHE A 215 14.65 -0.79 1.11
CA PHE A 215 13.95 0.34 0.51
C PHE A 215 14.31 1.70 1.12
N GLU A 216 14.67 1.78 2.41
CA GLU A 216 15.08 3.03 3.05
C GLU A 216 16.29 3.67 2.34
N PRO A 217 17.45 3.01 2.20
CA PRO A 217 18.58 3.58 1.47
C PRO A 217 18.27 3.75 -0.03
N TYR A 218 17.46 2.86 -0.62
CA TYR A 218 17.12 2.93 -2.04
C TYR A 218 16.30 4.19 -2.36
N SER A 219 15.30 4.49 -1.56
CA SER A 219 14.48 5.69 -1.72
C SER A 219 15.28 6.98 -1.46
N ALA A 220 16.18 6.95 -0.47
CA ALA A 220 17.06 8.09 -0.19
C ALA A 220 18.00 8.42 -1.36
N GLU A 221 18.50 7.42 -2.08
CA GLU A 221 19.33 7.64 -3.29
C GLU A 221 18.56 8.36 -4.41
N LEU A 222 17.27 8.09 -4.58
CA LEU A 222 16.42 8.75 -5.58
C LEU A 222 16.11 10.21 -5.21
N THR A 223 16.25 10.57 -3.95
CA THR A 223 15.90 11.91 -3.42
C THR A 223 17.12 12.72 -2.99
N GLY A 224 18.33 12.29 -3.36
CA GLY A 224 19.56 12.99 -3.01
C GLY A 224 19.93 12.91 -1.51
N GLY A 225 19.59 11.81 -0.85
CA GLY A 225 19.90 11.53 0.55
C GLY A 225 18.77 11.84 1.54
N ARG A 226 17.61 12.30 1.07
CA ARG A 226 16.42 12.54 1.88
C ARG A 226 15.57 11.28 1.97
N GLU A 227 15.04 10.95 3.12
CA GLU A 227 14.00 9.91 3.25
C GLU A 227 12.65 10.47 2.78
N PRO A 228 12.04 9.94 1.69
CA PRO A 228 10.72 10.39 1.27
C PRO A 228 9.62 9.77 2.12
N ALA A 229 8.41 10.33 2.05
CA ALA A 229 7.24 9.65 2.58
C ALA A 229 6.95 8.37 1.78
N GLN A 230 6.77 7.26 2.47
CA GLN A 230 6.56 5.94 1.86
C GLN A 230 5.08 5.60 1.74
N VAL A 231 4.75 4.73 0.77
CA VAL A 231 3.44 4.07 0.67
C VAL A 231 3.68 2.56 0.76
N LEU A 232 3.20 1.97 1.85
CA LEU A 232 3.31 0.55 2.14
C LEU A 232 2.09 -0.18 1.59
N LEU A 233 2.32 -1.22 0.78
CA LEU A 233 1.31 -2.17 0.33
C LEU A 233 1.21 -3.33 1.30
N LEU A 234 0.00 -3.61 1.73
CA LEU A 234 -0.42 -4.81 2.46
C LEU A 234 -1.76 -5.28 1.89
N HIS A 235 -2.21 -6.46 2.30
CA HIS A 235 -3.54 -6.98 1.92
C HIS A 235 -4.38 -7.26 3.16
N ALA A 236 -5.69 -7.11 3.03
CA ALA A 236 -6.63 -7.47 4.09
C ALA A 236 -6.77 -9.00 4.16
N ASN A 237 -6.02 -9.66 5.07
CA ASN A 237 -5.97 -11.10 5.23
C ASN A 237 -5.69 -11.51 6.68
N SER A 238 -5.77 -12.82 7.00
CA SER A 238 -5.58 -13.33 8.36
C SER A 238 -4.16 -13.13 8.88
N LEU A 239 -3.14 -13.18 8.02
CA LEU A 239 -1.77 -12.88 8.42
C LEU A 239 -1.65 -11.45 8.95
N ASN A 240 -2.09 -10.45 8.16
CA ASN A 240 -2.03 -9.05 8.58
C ASN A 240 -2.98 -8.76 9.75
N GLN A 241 -4.12 -9.44 9.85
CA GLN A 241 -4.99 -9.31 11.02
C GLN A 241 -4.26 -9.72 12.31
N ASP A 242 -3.47 -10.78 12.28
CA ASP A 242 -2.79 -11.30 13.48
C ASP A 242 -1.42 -10.62 13.73
N TRP A 243 -0.70 -10.16 12.69
CA TRP A 243 0.69 -9.71 12.78
C TRP A 243 0.92 -8.24 12.42
N TYR A 244 -0.06 -7.50 11.92
CA TYR A 244 0.11 -6.08 11.63
C TYR A 244 0.47 -5.25 12.88
N PRO A 245 0.00 -5.52 14.10
CA PRO A 245 0.47 -4.79 15.28
C PRO A 245 1.99 -4.81 15.46
N GLN A 246 2.65 -5.92 15.14
CA GLN A 246 4.11 -6.05 15.20
C GLN A 246 4.79 -5.27 14.08
N ILE A 247 4.21 -5.27 12.87
CA ILE A 247 4.67 -4.44 11.75
C ILE A 247 4.53 -2.95 12.10
N HIS A 248 3.39 -2.53 12.65
CA HIS A 248 3.18 -1.16 13.12
C HIS A 248 4.23 -0.74 14.16
N ALA A 249 4.49 -1.59 15.17
CA ALA A 249 5.51 -1.33 16.18
C ALA A 249 6.93 -1.24 15.57
N LEU A 250 7.24 -2.07 14.57
CA LEU A 250 8.52 -2.01 13.83
C LEU A 250 8.70 -0.64 13.15
N TYR A 251 7.68 -0.13 12.46
CA TYR A 251 7.74 1.19 11.81
C TYR A 251 7.93 2.31 12.83
N LEU A 252 7.21 2.27 13.96
CA LEU A 252 7.41 3.24 15.05
C LEU A 252 8.82 3.19 15.62
N ALA A 253 9.38 1.99 15.83
CA ALA A 253 10.75 1.81 16.33
C ALA A 253 11.81 2.34 15.35
N ARG A 254 11.48 2.39 14.05
CA ARG A 254 12.33 3.00 13.01
C ARG A 254 12.12 4.52 12.84
N GLY A 255 11.27 5.12 13.66
CA GLY A 255 11.00 6.55 13.67
C GLY A 255 10.00 7.03 12.62
N TYR A 256 9.20 6.12 12.05
CA TYR A 256 8.11 6.50 11.16
C TYR A 256 6.91 7.03 11.95
N ARG A 257 6.23 8.03 11.39
CA ARG A 257 4.87 8.40 11.74
C ARG A 257 3.91 7.91 10.68
N PHE A 258 2.73 7.49 11.09
CA PHE A 258 1.67 7.08 10.18
C PHE A 258 0.90 8.30 9.69
N VAL A 259 0.71 8.38 8.37
CA VAL A 259 0.06 9.51 7.69
C VAL A 259 -1.02 9.00 6.74
N SER A 260 -1.95 9.88 6.34
CA SER A 260 -2.89 9.53 5.27
C SER A 260 -2.18 9.38 3.93
N LEU A 261 -2.80 8.64 2.99
CA LEU A 261 -2.27 8.50 1.64
C LEU A 261 -2.09 9.88 0.98
N GLY A 262 -3.10 10.75 1.08
CA GLY A 262 -3.01 12.10 0.53
C GLY A 262 -1.91 12.95 1.16
N GLU A 263 -1.54 12.72 2.43
CA GLU A 263 -0.38 13.40 3.05
C GLU A 263 0.93 12.86 2.48
N ALA A 264 1.09 11.56 2.34
CA ALA A 264 2.30 10.95 1.78
C ALA A 264 2.53 11.40 0.33
N LEU A 265 1.49 11.44 -0.50
CA LEU A 265 1.60 11.81 -1.91
C LEU A 265 1.92 13.30 -2.16
N ARG A 266 1.96 14.14 -1.13
CA ARG A 266 2.52 15.51 -1.23
C ARG A 266 4.04 15.53 -1.26
N ASP A 267 4.71 14.41 -0.98
CA ASP A 267 6.17 14.34 -1.11
C ASP A 267 6.59 14.52 -2.57
N PRO A 268 7.59 15.36 -2.87
CA PRO A 268 8.04 15.63 -4.23
C PRO A 268 8.45 14.40 -5.04
N ILE A 269 8.79 13.26 -4.41
CA ILE A 269 9.16 12.04 -5.11
C ILE A 269 8.02 11.53 -6.00
N TYR A 270 6.76 11.75 -5.61
CA TYR A 270 5.59 11.30 -6.36
C TYR A 270 5.33 12.12 -7.63
N ALA A 271 6.08 13.21 -7.85
CA ALA A 271 6.07 13.96 -9.10
C ALA A 271 7.09 13.43 -10.13
N HIS A 272 7.88 12.39 -9.83
CA HIS A 272 8.78 11.76 -10.78
C HIS A 272 8.01 11.17 -11.96
N ALA A 273 8.60 11.32 -13.16
CA ALA A 273 8.09 10.65 -14.35
C ALA A 273 8.15 9.13 -14.18
N ASP A 274 7.16 8.43 -14.74
CA ASP A 274 7.09 6.98 -14.77
C ASP A 274 6.90 6.50 -16.21
N ASP A 275 7.99 6.22 -16.89
CA ASP A 275 8.01 5.69 -18.25
C ASP A 275 8.09 4.15 -18.29
N TYR A 276 8.02 3.50 -17.13
CA TYR A 276 8.08 2.05 -17.05
C TYR A 276 6.89 1.40 -17.74
N VAL A 277 7.18 0.56 -18.76
CA VAL A 277 6.19 -0.19 -19.54
C VAL A 277 6.67 -1.63 -19.69
N ARG A 278 6.19 -2.50 -18.81
CA ARG A 278 6.50 -3.95 -18.82
C ARG A 278 5.35 -4.74 -18.20
N ALA A 279 5.39 -6.06 -18.35
CA ALA A 279 4.39 -6.97 -17.80
C ALA A 279 4.55 -7.25 -16.29
N ASN A 280 5.50 -6.59 -15.61
CA ASN A 280 5.74 -6.79 -14.19
C ASN A 280 5.13 -5.64 -13.39
N GLY A 281 4.42 -5.97 -12.31
CA GLY A 281 4.07 -5.01 -11.26
C GLY A 281 5.23 -4.91 -10.29
N ILE A 282 5.73 -3.71 -10.09
CA ILE A 282 6.88 -3.45 -9.24
C ILE A 282 6.68 -2.14 -8.48
N SER A 283 7.40 -1.97 -7.37
CA SER A 283 7.47 -0.73 -6.61
C SER A 283 7.73 0.48 -7.51
N TRP A 284 7.10 1.61 -7.21
CA TRP A 284 7.35 2.87 -7.92
C TRP A 284 8.80 3.36 -7.76
N LEU A 285 9.50 3.00 -6.69
CA LEU A 285 10.94 3.27 -6.58
C LEU A 285 11.73 2.57 -7.68
N HIS A 286 11.40 1.32 -8.00
CA HIS A 286 12.01 0.59 -9.12
C HIS A 286 11.63 1.20 -10.48
N ARG A 287 10.37 1.64 -10.64
CA ARG A 287 9.88 2.26 -11.89
C ARG A 287 10.60 3.57 -12.16
N TRP A 288 10.72 4.44 -11.16
CA TRP A 288 11.45 5.70 -11.28
C TRP A 288 12.93 5.49 -11.56
N THR A 289 13.57 4.52 -10.87
CA THR A 289 14.96 4.11 -11.15
C THR A 289 15.13 3.68 -12.61
N SER A 290 14.20 2.87 -13.14
CA SER A 290 14.19 2.45 -14.55
C SER A 290 14.02 3.63 -15.52
N THR A 291 13.13 4.56 -15.21
CA THR A 291 12.89 5.76 -15.99
C THR A 291 14.12 6.67 -16.05
N GLU A 292 14.92 6.74 -14.97
CA GLU A 292 16.21 7.43 -14.94
C GLU A 292 17.34 6.67 -15.68
N GLY A 293 17.05 5.52 -16.28
CA GLY A 293 18.05 4.68 -16.98
C GLY A 293 19.06 4.01 -16.03
N ARG A 294 18.75 3.92 -14.75
CA ARG A 294 19.59 3.29 -13.72
C ARG A 294 19.22 1.82 -13.54
N PRO A 295 20.19 0.96 -13.14
CA PRO A 295 19.90 -0.45 -12.85
C PRO A 295 18.99 -0.59 -11.62
N ILE A 296 17.94 -1.42 -11.74
CA ILE A 296 17.06 -1.77 -10.62
C ILE A 296 17.83 -2.70 -9.67
N ARG A 297 17.74 -2.41 -8.37
CA ARG A 297 18.09 -3.33 -7.30
C ARG A 297 16.81 -3.94 -6.78
N TRP A 298 16.60 -5.21 -7.06
CA TRP A 298 15.38 -5.91 -6.67
C TRP A 298 15.27 -6.04 -5.15
N GLU A 299 14.04 -6.01 -4.67
CA GLU A 299 13.70 -6.24 -3.27
C GLU A 299 14.10 -7.66 -2.83
N PRO A 300 14.33 -7.86 -1.53
CA PRO A 300 14.59 -9.18 -0.98
C PRO A 300 13.41 -10.13 -1.20
N GLU A 301 13.70 -11.35 -1.62
CA GLU A 301 12.71 -12.41 -1.70
C GLU A 301 12.35 -12.93 -0.29
N PRO A 302 11.12 -13.41 -0.07
CA PRO A 302 10.78 -14.15 1.14
C PRO A 302 11.72 -15.33 1.39
N PRO A 303 11.86 -15.78 2.64
CA PRO A 303 12.68 -16.96 2.94
C PRO A 303 12.30 -18.16 2.06
N LYS A 304 13.31 -18.89 1.58
CA LYS A 304 13.11 -20.01 0.63
C LYS A 304 12.03 -21.01 1.06
N TRP A 305 11.91 -21.31 2.33
CA TRP A 305 10.88 -22.24 2.81
C TRP A 305 9.46 -21.69 2.66
N ILE A 306 9.27 -20.35 2.65
CA ILE A 306 7.99 -19.70 2.35
C ILE A 306 7.71 -19.80 0.85
N THR A 307 8.70 -19.46 -0.01
CA THR A 307 8.52 -19.53 -1.47
C THR A 307 8.28 -20.96 -1.93
N ASP A 308 8.97 -21.96 -1.34
CA ASP A 308 8.78 -23.37 -1.64
C ASP A 308 7.38 -23.85 -1.18
N ALA A 309 6.94 -23.46 0.02
CA ALA A 309 5.61 -23.78 0.53
C ALA A 309 4.51 -23.14 -0.34
N TYR A 310 4.70 -21.89 -0.75
CA TYR A 310 3.77 -21.21 -1.66
C TYR A 310 3.70 -21.89 -3.03
N ALA A 311 4.85 -22.30 -3.59
CA ALA A 311 4.89 -22.98 -4.89
C ALA A 311 4.23 -24.38 -4.87
N ALA A 312 4.01 -24.94 -3.68
CA ALA A 312 3.35 -26.24 -3.48
C ALA A 312 1.81 -26.15 -3.31
N LEU A 313 1.25 -24.92 -3.26
CA LEU A 313 -0.20 -24.67 -3.20
C LEU A 313 -0.86 -24.83 -4.57
#